data_1fd97a675466defea39b992cb20d921c
#
_entry.id   1fd97a675466defea39b992cb20d921c
#
_cell.length_a   1.000
_cell.length_b   1.000
_cell.length_c   1.000
_cell.angle_alpha   90.00
_cell.angle_beta   90.00
_cell.angle_gamma   90.00
#
_symmetry.space_group_name_H-M   'P 1'
#
loop_
_entity.id
_entity.type
_entity.pdbx_description
1 polymer ?
#
loop_
_entity_poly.entity_id
_entity_poly.type
_entity_poly.pdbx_seq_one_letter_code
_entity_poly.pdbx_strand_id
1 'polypeptide(L)'
;MNRRNDRHRAEMAAFLERELDGRPDLLERCLPTYPPYGKRILIDNGWFRTLRRPNVELVTEPIERVDGDTVVTTDGARRPVDVVVLATGFQVMQMAARLGIRGRGGVDLADVWADDQAAAHLGITVPGFPNLFLMGGPNTGLGHGGSGMFVAECQARYVVDAVLHLARRRERAPAAGDAIAGRTAPPPVLEVRREVHDEYVARVDAEHEQLIWTHPGMTNWYRNRHGRIVAIMPWRLVDYWSMTRRVDPSDFLDS
;
A
#
# COMPACT_ATOMS: atom_id res chain seq x y z
N MET A 1 21.17 3.56 -8.53
CA MET A 1 20.16 3.97 -9.54
C MET A 1 20.63 3.53 -10.92
N ASN A 2 19.76 3.48 -11.91
CA ASN A 2 20.13 3.10 -13.27
C ASN A 2 20.06 4.31 -14.21
N ARG A 3 20.72 4.22 -15.39
CA ARG A 3 20.81 5.31 -16.39
C ARG A 3 19.44 5.88 -16.80
N ARG A 4 18.37 5.07 -16.75
CA ARG A 4 17.02 5.52 -17.11
C ARG A 4 16.46 6.45 -16.04
N ASN A 5 16.67 6.15 -14.76
CA ASN A 5 16.24 7.03 -13.66
C ASN A 5 17.00 8.36 -13.68
N ASP A 6 18.32 8.32 -13.96
CA ASP A 6 19.13 9.54 -14.05
C ASP A 6 18.68 10.46 -15.19
N ARG A 7 18.30 9.88 -16.34
CA ARG A 7 17.72 10.64 -17.46
C ARG A 7 16.40 11.29 -17.06
N HIS A 8 15.47 10.55 -16.45
CA HIS A 8 14.19 11.11 -15.99
C HIS A 8 14.39 12.21 -14.95
N ARG A 9 15.39 12.07 -14.07
CA ARG A 9 15.74 13.12 -13.12
C ARG A 9 16.15 14.41 -13.83
N ALA A 10 17.00 14.32 -14.84
CA ALA A 10 17.42 15.47 -15.62
C ALA A 10 16.25 16.13 -16.36
N GLU A 11 15.37 15.33 -16.96
CA GLU A 11 14.17 15.83 -17.66
C GLU A 11 13.21 16.55 -16.69
N MET A 12 12.99 15.99 -15.48
CA MET A 12 12.14 16.60 -14.46
C MET A 12 12.76 17.88 -13.87
N ALA A 13 14.08 17.90 -13.63
CA ALA A 13 14.78 19.10 -13.19
C ALA A 13 14.67 20.23 -14.22
N ALA A 14 14.93 19.93 -15.49
CA ALA A 14 14.78 20.90 -16.57
C ALA A 14 13.33 21.42 -16.74
N PHE A 15 12.32 20.60 -16.41
CA PHE A 15 10.94 21.05 -16.37
C PHE A 15 10.72 22.08 -15.24
N LEU A 16 11.20 21.81 -14.02
CA LEU A 16 11.11 22.73 -12.89
C LEU A 16 11.83 24.06 -13.19
N GLU A 17 13.03 23.99 -13.75
CA GLU A 17 13.80 25.17 -14.17
C GLU A 17 12.99 26.08 -15.10
N ARG A 18 12.31 25.51 -16.10
CA ARG A 18 11.45 26.28 -17.01
C ARG A 18 10.22 26.86 -16.32
N GLU A 19 9.55 26.07 -15.47
CA GLU A 19 8.32 26.54 -14.80
C GLU A 19 8.59 27.58 -13.73
N LEU A 20 9.79 27.55 -13.11
CA LEU A 20 10.24 28.47 -12.06
C LEU A 20 11.26 29.51 -12.54
N ASP A 21 11.35 29.73 -13.85
CA ASP A 21 12.27 30.71 -14.44
C ASP A 21 12.18 32.08 -13.75
N GLY A 22 13.36 32.66 -13.43
CA GLY A 22 13.47 33.89 -12.65
C GLY A 22 13.25 33.78 -11.14
N ARG A 23 13.04 32.56 -10.61
CA ARG A 23 12.80 32.30 -9.17
C ARG A 23 13.72 31.20 -8.64
N PRO A 24 15.04 31.46 -8.54
CA PRO A 24 16.00 30.46 -8.04
C PRO A 24 15.72 30.04 -6.58
N ASP A 25 15.14 30.92 -5.76
CA ASP A 25 14.68 30.66 -4.41
C ASP A 25 13.61 29.56 -4.35
N LEU A 26 12.65 29.57 -5.28
CA LEU A 26 11.63 28.52 -5.38
C LEU A 26 12.21 27.24 -5.98
N LEU A 27 13.10 27.35 -6.96
CA LEU A 27 13.72 26.18 -7.57
C LEU A 27 14.48 25.34 -6.53
N GLU A 28 15.29 25.97 -5.69
CA GLU A 28 16.02 25.29 -4.61
C GLU A 28 15.09 24.54 -3.66
N ARG A 29 13.96 25.16 -3.27
CA ARG A 29 12.98 24.54 -2.36
C ARG A 29 12.13 23.46 -3.02
N CYS A 30 11.89 23.54 -4.33
CA CYS A 30 11.03 22.59 -5.06
C CYS A 30 11.81 21.42 -5.67
N LEU A 31 13.14 21.51 -5.84
CA LEU A 31 13.92 20.45 -6.45
C LEU A 31 14.08 19.26 -5.48
N PRO A 32 13.55 18.05 -5.83
CA PRO A 32 13.61 16.91 -4.93
C PRO A 32 15.05 16.39 -4.75
N THR A 33 15.40 16.05 -3.52
CA THR A 33 16.67 15.37 -3.19
C THR A 33 16.61 13.86 -3.39
N TYR A 34 15.41 13.28 -3.45
CA TYR A 34 15.15 11.86 -3.67
C TYR A 34 15.02 11.52 -5.16
N PRO A 35 15.25 10.26 -5.55
CA PRO A 35 15.16 9.84 -6.94
C PRO A 35 13.72 9.85 -7.48
N PRO A 36 13.53 10.11 -8.80
CA PRO A 36 12.25 9.93 -9.47
C PRO A 36 11.62 8.58 -9.18
N TYR A 37 10.30 8.53 -9.09
CA TYR A 37 9.49 7.35 -8.74
C TYR A 37 9.62 6.86 -7.29
N GLY A 38 10.48 7.43 -6.49
CA GLY A 38 10.57 7.14 -5.06
C GLY A 38 9.32 7.55 -4.26
N LYS A 39 8.61 8.56 -4.78
CA LYS A 39 7.25 8.94 -4.38
C LYS A 39 6.33 8.91 -5.61
N ARG A 40 5.02 8.91 -5.38
CA ARG A 40 4.05 8.98 -6.49
C ARG A 40 4.31 10.22 -7.33
N ILE A 41 4.52 10.03 -8.64
CA ILE A 41 4.64 11.15 -9.56
C ILE A 41 3.25 11.73 -9.80
N LEU A 42 3.17 13.05 -9.68
CA LEU A 42 1.96 13.82 -9.98
C LEU A 42 2.13 14.52 -11.32
N ILE A 43 1.04 14.65 -12.05
CA ILE A 43 0.99 15.47 -13.25
C ILE A 43 0.83 16.92 -12.81
N ASP A 44 1.75 17.81 -13.22
CA ASP A 44 1.63 19.22 -12.95
C ASP A 44 0.55 19.87 -13.84
N ASN A 45 -0.38 20.54 -13.21
CA ASN A 45 -1.43 21.32 -13.86
C ASN A 45 -1.29 22.82 -13.52
N GLY A 46 -0.06 23.31 -13.51
CA GLY A 46 0.28 24.70 -13.23
C GLY A 46 0.61 25.02 -11.77
N TRP A 47 0.94 24.01 -10.97
CA TRP A 47 1.37 24.18 -9.58
C TRP A 47 2.58 25.11 -9.48
N PHE A 48 3.66 24.80 -10.18
CA PHE A 48 4.89 25.62 -10.13
C PHE A 48 4.67 27.04 -10.64
N ARG A 49 3.88 27.23 -11.70
CA ARG A 49 3.50 28.58 -12.17
C ARG A 49 2.69 29.34 -11.13
N THR A 50 1.85 28.65 -10.34
CA THR A 50 1.07 29.26 -9.27
C THR A 50 1.96 29.78 -8.15
N LEU A 51 3.05 29.09 -7.80
CA LEU A 51 4.01 29.56 -6.80
C LEU A 51 4.70 30.88 -7.17
N ARG A 52 4.73 31.25 -8.46
CA ARG A 52 5.30 32.53 -8.93
C ARG A 52 4.37 33.72 -8.78
N ARG A 53 3.12 33.50 -8.42
CA ARG A 53 2.15 34.60 -8.26
C ARG A 53 2.48 35.45 -7.05
N PRO A 54 2.31 36.79 -7.12
CA PRO A 54 2.68 37.71 -6.03
C PRO A 54 1.85 37.50 -4.75
N ASN A 55 0.68 36.86 -4.88
CA ASN A 55 -0.20 36.54 -3.75
C ASN A 55 -0.03 35.11 -3.23
N VAL A 56 1.05 34.42 -3.61
CA VAL A 56 1.35 33.04 -3.16
C VAL A 56 2.72 33.01 -2.49
N GLU A 57 2.76 32.51 -1.28
CA GLU A 57 3.99 32.27 -0.51
C GLU A 57 4.18 30.76 -0.31
N LEU A 58 5.35 30.24 -0.67
CA LEU A 58 5.77 28.87 -0.32
C LEU A 58 6.49 28.90 1.02
N VAL A 59 5.86 28.34 2.05
CA VAL A 59 6.45 28.16 3.38
C VAL A 59 6.87 26.70 3.53
N THR A 60 8.15 26.47 3.82
CA THR A 60 8.73 25.13 4.03
C THR A 60 9.03 24.85 5.49
N GLU A 61 8.95 25.86 6.34
CA GLU A 61 9.14 25.72 7.79
C GLU A 61 7.98 24.93 8.41
N PRO A 62 8.27 23.98 9.30
CA PRO A 62 7.22 23.21 9.98
C PRO A 62 6.26 24.13 10.74
N ILE A 63 4.98 23.78 10.71
CA ILE A 63 3.97 24.44 11.54
C ILE A 63 4.16 23.97 12.98
N GLU A 64 4.38 24.90 13.89
CA GLU A 64 4.49 24.62 15.31
C GLU A 64 3.10 24.51 15.95
N ARG A 65 2.23 25.49 15.70
CA ARG A 65 0.87 25.56 16.25
C ARG A 65 -0.03 26.49 15.44
N VAL A 66 -1.30 26.39 15.70
CA VAL A 66 -2.31 27.37 15.29
C VAL A 66 -2.80 28.10 16.56
N ASP A 67 -2.71 29.42 16.56
CA ASP A 67 -3.02 30.29 17.69
C ASP A 67 -4.13 31.27 17.25
N GLY A 68 -5.38 30.92 17.56
CA GLY A 68 -6.54 31.64 17.07
C GLY A 68 -6.67 31.57 15.55
N ASP A 69 -6.58 32.71 14.89
CA ASP A 69 -6.60 32.89 13.43
C ASP A 69 -5.20 32.88 12.78
N THR A 70 -4.17 32.54 13.54
CA THR A 70 -2.78 32.71 13.12
C THR A 70 -2.04 31.38 13.10
N VAL A 71 -1.42 31.02 11.97
CA VAL A 71 -0.48 29.90 11.87
C VAL A 71 0.91 30.38 12.30
N VAL A 72 1.52 29.64 13.22
CA VAL A 72 2.88 29.89 13.73
C VAL A 72 3.81 28.78 13.29
N THR A 73 4.93 29.14 12.67
CA THR A 73 5.97 28.20 12.22
C THR A 73 7.13 28.15 13.20
N THR A 74 7.96 27.09 13.14
CA THR A 74 9.06 26.83 14.08
C THR A 74 10.16 27.89 14.09
N ASP A 75 10.25 28.71 13.05
CA ASP A 75 11.11 29.90 12.97
C ASP A 75 10.52 31.12 13.71
N GLY A 76 9.34 30.98 14.30
CA GLY A 76 8.62 32.03 15.02
C GLY A 76 7.78 32.97 14.14
N ALA A 77 7.76 32.76 12.81
CA ALA A 77 6.93 33.56 11.93
C ALA A 77 5.43 33.33 12.18
N ARG A 78 4.66 34.40 12.15
CA ARG A 78 3.21 34.41 12.41
C ARG A 78 2.46 34.85 11.15
N ARG A 79 1.50 34.05 10.72
CA ARG A 79 0.70 34.29 9.51
C ARG A 79 -0.77 34.26 9.85
N PRO A 80 -1.46 35.41 9.89
CA PRO A 80 -2.91 35.43 10.04
C PRO A 80 -3.57 34.83 8.79
N VAL A 81 -4.61 34.02 9.00
CA VAL A 81 -5.34 33.32 7.95
C VAL A 81 -6.83 33.27 8.25
N ASP A 82 -7.66 33.37 7.23
CA ASP A 82 -9.13 33.25 7.34
C ASP A 82 -9.58 31.78 7.22
N VAL A 83 -8.82 30.96 6.47
CA VAL A 83 -9.14 29.56 6.18
C VAL A 83 -7.88 28.70 6.22
N VAL A 84 -7.97 27.56 6.88
CA VAL A 84 -6.94 26.50 6.85
C VAL A 84 -7.49 25.29 6.11
N VAL A 85 -6.79 24.85 5.06
CA VAL A 85 -7.13 23.62 4.32
C VAL A 85 -6.19 22.51 4.77
N LEU A 86 -6.74 21.48 5.43
CA LEU A 86 -5.96 20.33 5.89
C LEU A 86 -5.82 19.30 4.75
N ALA A 87 -4.64 19.26 4.14
CA ALA A 87 -4.27 18.28 3.13
C ALA A 87 -3.21 17.31 3.65
N THR A 88 -3.35 16.84 4.88
CA THR A 88 -2.35 16.06 5.65
C THR A 88 -2.23 14.60 5.24
N GLY A 89 -3.10 14.11 4.34
CA GLY A 89 -3.09 12.72 3.84
C GLY A 89 -3.81 11.74 4.76
N PHE A 90 -3.67 10.44 4.44
CA PHE A 90 -4.31 9.32 5.15
C PHE A 90 -3.29 8.49 5.92
N GLN A 91 -3.73 7.81 6.96
CA GLN A 91 -2.94 6.82 7.71
C GLN A 91 -2.99 5.46 6.96
N VAL A 92 -2.39 5.40 5.79
CA VAL A 92 -2.48 4.27 4.86
C VAL A 92 -1.87 2.97 5.38
N MET A 93 -1.01 3.05 6.41
CA MET A 93 -0.39 1.87 7.02
C MET A 93 -1.32 1.13 7.98
N GLN A 94 -2.35 1.79 8.50
CA GLN A 94 -3.33 1.20 9.43
C GLN A 94 -4.43 0.45 8.66
N MET A 95 -4.05 -0.55 7.88
CA MET A 95 -4.95 -1.22 6.93
C MET A 95 -6.14 -1.93 7.58
N ALA A 96 -6.02 -2.42 8.82
CA ALA A 96 -7.07 -3.14 9.52
C ALA A 96 -7.64 -2.42 10.74
N ALA A 97 -7.14 -1.24 11.10
CA ALA A 97 -7.37 -0.60 12.42
C ALA A 97 -8.85 -0.37 12.82
N ARG A 98 -9.79 -0.43 11.87
CA ARG A 98 -11.21 -0.16 12.13
C ARG A 98 -12.15 -1.21 11.55
N LEU A 99 -11.63 -2.33 11.05
CA LEU A 99 -12.46 -3.32 10.36
C LEU A 99 -13.10 -4.35 11.32
N GLY A 100 -12.55 -4.54 12.52
CA GLY A 100 -13.05 -5.48 13.53
C GLY A 100 -13.08 -6.93 13.02
N ILE A 101 -12.12 -7.31 12.18
CA ILE A 101 -12.02 -8.66 11.60
C ILE A 101 -11.40 -9.60 12.62
N ARG A 102 -12.15 -10.67 12.97
CA ARG A 102 -11.70 -11.66 13.93
C ARG A 102 -11.47 -13.01 13.28
N GLY A 103 -10.31 -13.61 13.59
CA GLY A 103 -9.89 -14.92 13.15
C GLY A 103 -10.15 -16.02 14.18
N ARG A 104 -9.45 -17.14 14.04
CA ARG A 104 -9.51 -18.27 14.99
C ARG A 104 -9.16 -17.80 16.41
N GLY A 105 -9.87 -18.35 17.37
CA GLY A 105 -9.68 -17.98 18.78
C GLY A 105 -10.07 -16.54 19.13
N GLY A 106 -10.73 -15.82 18.22
CA GLY A 106 -11.17 -14.44 18.44
C GLY A 106 -10.07 -13.39 18.28
N VAL A 107 -8.91 -13.76 17.75
CA VAL A 107 -7.78 -12.85 17.49
C VAL A 107 -8.19 -11.78 16.47
N ASP A 108 -7.97 -10.52 16.78
CA ASP A 108 -8.25 -9.41 15.86
C ASP A 108 -7.14 -9.26 14.83
N LEU A 109 -7.51 -9.01 13.57
CA LEU A 109 -6.54 -8.77 12.50
C LEU A 109 -5.70 -7.53 12.76
N ALA A 110 -6.26 -6.53 13.44
CA ALA A 110 -5.53 -5.33 13.84
C ALA A 110 -4.40 -5.64 14.83
N ASP A 111 -4.58 -6.64 15.71
CA ASP A 111 -3.53 -7.09 16.64
C ASP A 111 -2.42 -7.86 15.90
N VAL A 112 -2.81 -8.70 14.91
CA VAL A 112 -1.84 -9.43 14.06
C VAL A 112 -0.99 -8.48 13.22
N TRP A 113 -1.60 -7.40 12.73
CA TRP A 113 -0.95 -6.36 11.94
C TRP A 113 -0.54 -5.14 12.78
N ALA A 114 -0.45 -5.32 14.08
CA ALA A 114 0.01 -4.26 14.98
C ALA A 114 1.34 -3.68 14.51
N ASP A 115 1.60 -2.46 14.93
CA ASP A 115 2.86 -1.78 14.62
C ASP A 115 3.09 -1.54 13.11
N ASP A 116 2.00 -1.39 12.34
CA ASP A 116 2.01 -1.16 10.89
C ASP A 116 2.66 -2.33 10.08
N GLN A 117 2.64 -3.56 10.62
CA GLN A 117 3.26 -4.75 10.01
C GLN A 117 2.30 -5.57 9.15
N ALA A 118 1.35 -4.92 8.46
CA ALA A 118 0.42 -5.62 7.59
C ALA A 118 1.14 -6.54 6.59
N ALA A 119 0.68 -7.79 6.52
CA ALA A 119 1.20 -8.82 5.62
C ALA A 119 0.10 -9.81 5.24
N ALA A 120 0.13 -10.29 4.01
CA ALA A 120 -0.81 -11.30 3.52
C ALA A 120 -0.19 -12.09 2.35
N HIS A 121 -0.47 -13.38 2.27
CA HIS A 121 -0.08 -14.19 1.11
C HIS A 121 -0.81 -13.69 -0.14
N LEU A 122 -0.07 -13.36 -1.19
CA LEU A 122 -0.55 -12.69 -2.41
C LEU A 122 -1.30 -11.36 -2.16
N GLY A 123 -1.21 -10.80 -0.95
CA GLY A 123 -2.05 -9.68 -0.54
C GLY A 123 -3.53 -10.04 -0.39
N ILE A 124 -3.88 -11.33 -0.30
CA ILE A 124 -5.26 -11.83 -0.32
C ILE A 124 -5.61 -12.59 0.95
N THR A 125 -4.75 -13.50 1.45
CA THR A 125 -5.08 -14.40 2.56
C THR A 125 -4.12 -14.26 3.73
N VAL A 126 -4.62 -14.48 4.97
CA VAL A 126 -3.87 -14.32 6.21
C VAL A 126 -4.01 -15.58 7.07
N PRO A 127 -2.91 -16.15 7.62
CA PRO A 127 -2.98 -17.30 8.52
C PRO A 127 -3.80 -16.99 9.78
N GLY A 128 -4.62 -17.94 10.19
CA GLY A 128 -5.53 -17.77 11.34
C GLY A 128 -6.87 -17.08 10.98
N PHE A 129 -7.08 -16.70 9.73
CA PHE A 129 -8.30 -16.07 9.23
C PHE A 129 -8.92 -16.90 8.10
N PRO A 130 -9.52 -18.05 8.42
CA PRO A 130 -10.11 -18.92 7.41
C PRO A 130 -11.22 -18.20 6.62
N ASN A 131 -11.26 -18.44 5.31
CA ASN A 131 -12.22 -17.86 4.38
C ASN A 131 -12.23 -16.32 4.34
N LEU A 132 -11.21 -15.65 4.88
CA LEU A 132 -10.98 -14.22 4.69
C LEU A 132 -10.20 -14.00 3.38
N PHE A 133 -10.77 -13.21 2.49
CA PHE A 133 -10.13 -12.76 1.27
C PHE A 133 -10.09 -11.25 1.22
N LEU A 134 -8.90 -10.70 1.08
CA LEU A 134 -8.67 -9.27 0.98
C LEU A 134 -8.63 -8.84 -0.49
N MET A 135 -9.26 -7.73 -0.79
CA MET A 135 -9.13 -7.03 -2.07
C MET A 135 -8.36 -5.72 -1.83
N GLY A 136 -7.23 -5.56 -2.50
CA GLY A 136 -6.33 -4.43 -2.25
C GLY A 136 -5.58 -4.52 -0.93
N GLY A 137 -5.24 -5.74 -0.47
CA GLY A 137 -4.50 -5.97 0.76
C GLY A 137 -3.01 -5.56 0.67
N PRO A 138 -2.21 -5.89 1.69
CA PRO A 138 -0.80 -5.52 1.77
C PRO A 138 -0.01 -5.92 0.52
N ASN A 139 0.93 -5.07 0.10
CA ASN A 139 1.81 -5.26 -1.04
C ASN A 139 1.11 -5.50 -2.39
N THR A 140 -0.06 -4.89 -2.59
CA THR A 140 -0.80 -4.96 -3.87
C THR A 140 -0.97 -3.61 -4.58
N GLY A 141 -0.59 -2.52 -3.93
CA GLY A 141 -0.60 -1.19 -4.53
C GLY A 141 0.43 -1.04 -5.64
N LEU A 142 0.17 -0.11 -6.56
CA LEU A 142 1.09 0.22 -7.67
C LEU A 142 1.85 1.50 -7.34
N GLY A 143 3.18 1.44 -7.30
CA GLY A 143 4.02 2.61 -7.11
C GLY A 143 4.03 3.53 -8.33
N HIS A 144 4.08 2.94 -9.52
CA HIS A 144 4.05 3.63 -10.81
C HIS A 144 3.65 2.63 -11.91
N GLY A 145 3.01 3.16 -12.95
CA GLY A 145 2.62 2.34 -14.10
C GLY A 145 1.54 1.30 -13.80
N GLY A 146 0.97 0.73 -14.82
CA GLY A 146 -0.06 -0.31 -14.71
C GLY A 146 -1.43 0.20 -14.27
N SER A 147 -2.33 -0.75 -14.05
CA SER A 147 -3.73 -0.50 -13.67
C SER A 147 -4.07 -1.19 -12.36
N GLY A 148 -4.55 -0.44 -11.36
CA GLY A 148 -5.10 -0.99 -10.12
C GLY A 148 -6.33 -1.87 -10.38
N MET A 149 -7.11 -1.57 -11.41
CA MET A 149 -8.23 -2.42 -11.84
C MET A 149 -7.76 -3.80 -12.29
N PHE A 150 -6.64 -3.88 -13.01
CA PHE A 150 -6.06 -5.17 -13.39
C PHE A 150 -5.63 -6.00 -12.16
N VAL A 151 -5.06 -5.36 -11.14
CA VAL A 151 -4.75 -6.05 -9.87
C VAL A 151 -6.03 -6.56 -9.20
N ALA A 152 -7.08 -5.74 -9.15
CA ALA A 152 -8.37 -6.14 -8.60
C ALA A 152 -9.00 -7.30 -9.39
N GLU A 153 -8.89 -7.32 -10.73
CA GLU A 153 -9.34 -8.44 -11.57
C GLU A 153 -8.56 -9.73 -11.28
N CYS A 154 -7.24 -9.63 -11.08
CA CYS A 154 -6.41 -10.77 -10.68
C CYS A 154 -6.88 -11.36 -9.34
N GLN A 155 -7.11 -10.49 -8.35
CA GLN A 155 -7.58 -10.90 -7.03
C GLN A 155 -9.00 -11.47 -7.07
N ALA A 156 -9.91 -10.82 -7.79
CA ALA A 156 -11.29 -11.30 -7.96
C ALA A 156 -11.31 -12.71 -8.58
N ARG A 157 -10.51 -12.96 -9.61
CA ARG A 157 -10.39 -14.29 -10.22
C ARG A 157 -9.89 -15.34 -9.22
N TYR A 158 -8.86 -15.00 -8.43
CA TYR A 158 -8.33 -15.88 -7.39
C TYR A 158 -9.39 -16.20 -6.32
N VAL A 159 -10.10 -15.17 -5.84
CA VAL A 159 -11.17 -15.33 -4.86
C VAL A 159 -12.33 -16.18 -5.41
N VAL A 160 -12.72 -15.98 -6.66
CA VAL A 160 -13.75 -16.81 -7.31
C VAL A 160 -13.31 -18.27 -7.38
N ASP A 161 -12.06 -18.54 -7.77
CA ASP A 161 -11.53 -19.91 -7.82
C ASP A 161 -11.48 -20.54 -6.41
N ALA A 162 -11.12 -19.78 -5.39
CA ALA A 162 -11.16 -20.20 -3.98
C ALA A 162 -12.59 -20.58 -3.53
N VAL A 163 -13.57 -19.73 -3.84
CA VAL A 163 -14.98 -19.99 -3.50
C VAL A 163 -15.51 -21.22 -4.23
N LEU A 164 -15.17 -21.39 -5.51
CA LEU A 164 -15.54 -22.59 -6.27
C LEU A 164 -14.87 -23.85 -5.71
N HIS A 165 -13.63 -23.75 -5.25
CA HIS A 165 -12.95 -24.86 -4.57
C HIS A 165 -13.68 -25.27 -3.29
N LEU A 166 -14.07 -24.31 -2.45
CA LEU A 166 -14.88 -24.56 -1.23
C LEU A 166 -16.24 -25.17 -1.55
N ALA A 167 -16.94 -24.67 -2.57
CA ALA A 167 -18.23 -25.19 -3.00
C ALA A 167 -18.14 -26.68 -3.41
N ARG A 168 -17.14 -27.01 -4.25
CA ARG A 168 -16.89 -28.40 -4.66
C ARG A 168 -16.55 -29.33 -3.50
N ARG A 169 -15.80 -28.85 -2.51
CA ARG A 169 -15.49 -29.62 -1.28
C ARG A 169 -16.78 -29.87 -0.48
N ARG A 170 -17.63 -28.87 -0.36
CA ARG A 170 -18.92 -28.99 0.32
C ARG A 170 -19.85 -30.01 -0.36
N GLU A 171 -19.91 -30.01 -1.69
CA GLU A 171 -20.71 -30.97 -2.46
C GLU A 171 -20.21 -32.42 -2.33
N ARG A 172 -18.90 -32.62 -2.14
CA ARG A 172 -18.27 -33.93 -1.95
C ARG A 172 -18.33 -34.42 -0.50
N ALA A 173 -18.66 -33.56 0.45
CA ALA A 173 -18.83 -33.99 1.84
C ALA A 173 -20.03 -34.94 1.94
N PRO A 174 -19.95 -36.02 2.77
CA PRO A 174 -21.05 -36.95 2.94
C PRO A 174 -22.35 -36.20 3.34
N ALA A 175 -23.46 -36.57 2.71
CA ALA A 175 -24.74 -36.01 3.03
C ALA A 175 -25.05 -36.23 4.53
N ALA A 176 -25.72 -35.29 5.17
CA ALA A 176 -26.05 -35.30 6.60
C ALA A 176 -26.84 -36.55 7.07
N GLY A 177 -27.25 -37.43 6.15
CA GLY A 177 -27.95 -38.69 6.43
C GLY A 177 -27.03 -39.83 6.92
N ASP A 178 -25.71 -39.76 6.70
CA ASP A 178 -24.77 -40.80 7.16
C ASP A 178 -24.11 -40.46 8.51
N ALA A 179 -24.45 -39.32 9.09
CA ALA A 179 -23.89 -38.88 10.36
C ALA A 179 -24.59 -39.63 11.53
N ILE A 180 -23.96 -40.65 12.06
CA ILE A 180 -24.28 -41.21 13.37
C ILE A 180 -24.24 -40.06 14.38
N ALA A 181 -25.41 -39.76 15.01
CA ALA A 181 -25.58 -38.76 16.08
C ALA A 181 -25.56 -37.26 15.70
N GLY A 182 -26.36 -36.83 14.71
CA GLY A 182 -26.77 -35.40 14.64
C GLY A 182 -25.69 -34.33 14.45
N ARG A 183 -24.45 -34.70 14.13
CA ARG A 183 -23.35 -33.77 13.88
C ARG A 183 -23.15 -33.60 12.37
N THR A 184 -23.60 -32.47 11.85
CA THR A 184 -23.23 -32.06 10.48
C THR A 184 -21.73 -31.82 10.43
N ALA A 185 -21.07 -32.29 9.36
CA ALA A 185 -19.65 -31.95 9.12
C ALA A 185 -19.47 -30.41 9.12
N PRO A 186 -18.42 -29.90 9.72
CA PRO A 186 -18.15 -28.47 9.68
C PRO A 186 -18.02 -28.01 8.22
N PRO A 187 -18.41 -26.77 7.90
CA PRO A 187 -18.26 -26.24 6.55
C PRO A 187 -16.78 -26.24 6.16
N PRO A 188 -16.45 -26.51 4.88
CA PRO A 188 -15.07 -26.47 4.43
C PRO A 188 -14.50 -25.06 4.58
N VAL A 189 -13.23 -24.99 4.96
CA VAL A 189 -12.51 -23.73 5.09
C VAL A 189 -11.23 -23.73 4.24
N LEU A 190 -10.84 -22.55 3.77
CA LEU A 190 -9.54 -22.28 3.21
C LEU A 190 -8.78 -21.36 4.16
N GLU A 191 -7.72 -21.85 4.71
CA GLU A 191 -6.81 -21.10 5.56
C GLU A 191 -5.40 -21.30 5.06
N VAL A 192 -4.73 -20.22 4.65
CA VAL A 192 -3.36 -20.29 4.15
C VAL A 192 -2.41 -20.80 5.24
N ARG A 193 -1.52 -21.69 4.88
CA ARG A 193 -0.49 -22.20 5.79
C ARG A 193 0.47 -21.07 6.16
N ARG A 194 0.89 -21.05 7.42
CA ARG A 194 1.80 -20.02 7.92
C ARG A 194 3.12 -20.01 7.17
N GLU A 195 3.66 -21.17 6.88
CA GLU A 195 4.94 -21.32 6.16
C GLU A 195 4.88 -20.71 4.77
N VAL A 196 3.78 -20.94 4.03
CA VAL A 196 3.54 -20.38 2.70
C VAL A 196 3.42 -18.86 2.75
N HIS A 197 2.67 -18.35 3.74
CA HIS A 197 2.55 -16.92 3.96
C HIS A 197 3.91 -16.29 4.26
N ASP A 198 4.67 -16.86 5.22
CA ASP A 198 5.93 -16.29 5.68
C ASP A 198 7.00 -16.33 4.58
N GLU A 199 7.05 -17.41 3.78
CA GLU A 199 7.92 -17.50 2.60
C GLU A 199 7.57 -16.42 1.54
N TYR A 200 6.28 -16.23 1.26
CA TYR A 200 5.85 -15.18 0.34
C TYR A 200 6.23 -13.79 0.83
N VAL A 201 6.01 -13.50 2.11
CA VAL A 201 6.36 -12.22 2.73
C VAL A 201 7.87 -11.97 2.69
N ALA A 202 8.67 -12.98 3.00
CA ALA A 202 10.13 -12.88 2.90
C ALA A 202 10.61 -12.58 1.47
N ARG A 203 9.98 -13.20 0.46
CA ARG A 203 10.26 -12.89 -0.96
C ARG A 203 9.88 -11.46 -1.32
N VAL A 204 8.73 -10.97 -0.86
CA VAL A 204 8.29 -9.58 -1.06
C VAL A 204 9.31 -8.61 -0.49
N ASP A 205 9.78 -8.85 0.74
CA ASP A 205 10.74 -7.98 1.40
C ASP A 205 12.11 -8.00 0.70
N ALA A 206 12.60 -9.16 0.27
CA ALA A 206 13.84 -9.30 -0.49
C ALA A 206 13.80 -8.59 -1.85
N GLU A 207 12.68 -8.66 -2.57
CA GLU A 207 12.51 -7.94 -3.84
C GLU A 207 12.50 -6.41 -3.62
N HIS A 208 11.88 -5.95 -2.53
CA HIS A 208 11.87 -4.53 -2.19
C HIS A 208 13.25 -3.96 -1.90
N GLU A 209 14.19 -4.75 -1.37
CA GLU A 209 15.57 -4.30 -1.13
C GLU A 209 16.27 -3.82 -2.41
N GLN A 210 15.86 -4.33 -3.57
CA GLN A 210 16.42 -3.97 -4.88
C GLN A 210 15.69 -2.79 -5.53
N LEU A 211 14.60 -2.33 -4.95
CA LEU A 211 13.75 -1.30 -5.54
C LEU A 211 14.02 0.08 -4.96
N ILE A 212 13.62 1.09 -5.73
CA ILE A 212 13.89 2.49 -5.42
C ILE A 212 13.23 2.96 -4.10
N TRP A 213 12.18 2.28 -3.65
CA TRP A 213 11.41 2.69 -2.47
C TRP A 213 12.12 2.45 -1.15
N THR A 214 13.18 1.63 -1.14
CA THR A 214 14.05 1.37 0.01
C THR A 214 15.32 2.22 0.00
N HIS A 215 15.48 3.11 -1.00
CA HIS A 215 16.67 3.95 -1.13
C HIS A 215 16.95 4.74 0.17
N PRO A 216 18.20 4.75 0.68
CA PRO A 216 18.59 5.51 1.86
C PRO A 216 18.24 7.00 1.75
N GLY A 217 17.80 7.60 2.85
CA GLY A 217 17.45 9.02 2.89
C GLY A 217 16.10 9.38 2.28
N MET A 218 15.35 8.39 1.76
CA MET A 218 14.01 8.62 1.26
C MET A 218 12.95 8.31 2.31
N THR A 219 11.99 9.23 2.48
CA THR A 219 10.75 9.01 3.21
C THR A 219 9.60 8.98 2.22
N ASN A 220 8.75 7.97 2.30
CA ASN A 220 7.52 7.87 1.51
C ASN A 220 6.43 7.16 2.31
N TRP A 221 5.18 7.32 1.90
CA TRP A 221 4.03 6.71 2.55
C TRP A 221 3.86 5.20 2.23
N TYR A 222 4.76 4.61 1.43
CA TYR A 222 4.79 3.18 1.14
C TYR A 222 5.46 2.38 2.26
N ARG A 223 6.27 3.05 3.08
CA ARG A 223 7.06 2.47 4.17
C ARG A 223 6.35 2.68 5.51
N ASN A 224 6.36 1.63 6.32
CA ASN A 224 5.98 1.78 7.71
C ASN A 224 7.12 2.45 8.53
N ARG A 225 6.87 2.71 9.81
CA ARG A 225 7.85 3.33 10.73
C ARG A 225 9.13 2.51 10.93
N HIS A 226 9.12 1.21 10.61
CA HIS A 226 10.28 0.32 10.68
C HIS A 226 11.05 0.24 9.36
N GLY A 227 10.59 0.95 8.34
CA GLY A 227 11.24 0.98 7.03
C GLY A 227 10.80 -0.10 6.05
N ARG A 228 9.91 -1.03 6.46
CA ARG A 228 9.36 -2.06 5.58
C ARG A 228 8.35 -1.46 4.60
N ILE A 229 8.40 -1.90 3.34
CA ILE A 229 7.41 -1.52 2.32
C ILE A 229 6.18 -2.42 2.45
N VAL A 230 5.05 -1.86 2.87
CA VAL A 230 3.81 -2.63 3.09
C VAL A 230 2.70 -2.30 2.10
N ALA A 231 2.80 -1.21 1.36
CA ALA A 231 1.72 -0.78 0.46
C ALA A 231 1.91 -1.26 -0.99
N ILE A 232 3.14 -1.25 -1.48
CA ILE A 232 3.46 -1.40 -2.90
C ILE A 232 3.83 -2.84 -3.25
N MET A 233 3.36 -3.28 -4.43
CA MET A 233 3.71 -4.57 -5.02
C MET A 233 5.10 -4.52 -5.65
N PRO A 234 6.02 -5.46 -5.34
CA PRO A 234 7.34 -5.51 -5.97
C PRO A 234 7.32 -6.18 -7.35
N TRP A 235 6.30 -6.97 -7.64
CA TRP A 235 6.20 -7.79 -8.85
C TRP A 235 5.79 -6.99 -10.07
N ARG A 236 6.19 -7.47 -11.27
CA ARG A 236 5.54 -7.02 -12.50
C ARG A 236 4.10 -7.53 -12.51
N LEU A 237 3.21 -6.80 -13.18
CA LEU A 237 1.79 -7.20 -13.28
C LEU A 237 1.59 -8.60 -13.87
N VAL A 238 2.42 -8.99 -14.84
CA VAL A 238 2.37 -10.33 -15.45
C VAL A 238 2.76 -11.43 -14.46
N ASP A 239 3.72 -11.16 -13.56
CA ASP A 239 4.14 -12.11 -12.54
C ASP A 239 3.03 -12.27 -11.48
N TYR A 240 2.43 -11.16 -11.03
CA TYR A 240 1.29 -11.19 -10.12
C TYR A 240 0.07 -11.90 -10.74
N TRP A 241 -0.23 -11.63 -12.01
CA TRP A 241 -1.26 -12.35 -12.75
C TRP A 241 -0.99 -13.85 -12.79
N SER A 242 0.25 -14.27 -13.00
CA SER A 242 0.62 -15.68 -13.01
C SER A 242 0.43 -16.34 -11.65
N MET A 243 0.87 -15.69 -10.56
CA MET A 243 0.73 -16.18 -9.19
C MET A 243 -0.73 -16.30 -8.74
N THR A 244 -1.61 -15.43 -9.26
CA THR A 244 -3.03 -15.39 -8.89
C THR A 244 -3.96 -16.08 -9.88
N ARG A 245 -3.43 -16.88 -10.81
CA ARG A 245 -4.27 -17.54 -11.85
C ARG A 245 -5.25 -18.55 -11.28
N ARG A 246 -4.82 -19.30 -10.27
CA ARG A 246 -5.59 -20.35 -9.60
C ARG A 246 -5.12 -20.48 -8.16
N VAL A 247 -6.01 -20.96 -7.32
CA VAL A 247 -5.67 -21.43 -5.98
C VAL A 247 -4.86 -22.72 -6.11
N ASP A 248 -3.71 -22.78 -5.43
CA ASP A 248 -3.01 -24.04 -5.21
C ASP A 248 -3.51 -24.61 -3.87
N PRO A 249 -4.20 -25.77 -3.88
CA PRO A 249 -4.68 -26.37 -2.63
C PRO A 249 -3.58 -26.69 -1.64
N SER A 250 -2.35 -26.92 -2.11
CA SER A 250 -1.20 -27.21 -1.25
C SER A 250 -0.74 -26.00 -0.40
N ASP A 251 -1.17 -24.79 -0.75
CA ASP A 251 -0.89 -23.59 0.03
C ASP A 251 -1.78 -23.46 1.28
N PHE A 252 -2.81 -24.29 1.40
CA PHE A 252 -3.82 -24.20 2.43
C PHE A 252 -3.79 -25.40 3.37
N LEU A 253 -4.32 -25.20 4.59
CA LEU A 253 -4.49 -26.29 5.56
C LEU A 253 -5.57 -27.25 5.05
N ASP A 254 -5.31 -28.54 5.22
CA ASP A 254 -6.33 -29.59 5.04
C ASP A 254 -7.33 -29.54 6.20
N SER A 255 -8.53 -29.07 5.94
CA SER A 255 -9.60 -28.98 6.95
C SER A 255 -10.97 -29.33 6.36
#